data_3136120a2ccf417661dd55ba2f6ef7f2
#
_entry.id   3136120a2ccf417661dd55ba2f6ef7f2
#
_cell.length_a   1.000
_cell.length_b   1.000
_cell.length_c   1.000
_cell.angle_alpha   90.00
_cell.angle_beta   90.00
_cell.angle_gamma   90.00
#
_symmetry.space_group_name_H-M   'P 1'
#
loop_
_entity.id
_entity.type
_entity.pdbx_description
1 polymer ?
#
loop_
_entity_poly.entity_id
_entity_poly.type
_entity_poly.pdbx_seq_one_letter_code
_entity_poly.pdbx_strand_id
1 'polypeptide(L)'
;MNFARDVVEAAPPGALALVELARDGTRREWTFGETARRAAALAAALHARGVRRGDVVMTLVGNRPEWVQAMVACLRAGFVALPCTEQLRAKDLRLRLDVARPAAIVCDERNRAELQAAGPGCPVLLVPDERLFADGAEAGAPAHARLGPQDPALITFTSGTAGEAKAVVHGQRYLPGQALQAASWLGAQRGDLVWCTAASGWSKSARNVFIAPWIRGAAALLHDQRFDPHERLEVLEREAVNVLCMAPTEFRVVAKRADPRPVPALRGLVAAGEALNPEILHAFHAATGLWIRDGYGQTETGQTTGQPPGRAPKPGSMGRPLEGVRLWVDDGELCLDPRTDPTFFLGYLGEQVVRGEDGAWTVDDRRDGGTWRTGDRVREDEEGYLFFEGRADDVIISAGYRIGPFEVESALVSHPAVAEAAAVAADDDERGAVVRAVVVLRDPAAASDELARELQDHVKAQTAPYKYPRIVEFADELPKTASGKVRRALLRDTPITNVPDGPA
;
A
#
# COMPACT_ATOMS: atom_id res chain seq x y z
N MET A 1 -24.09 -3.35 -6.62
CA MET A 1 -23.88 -2.13 -5.80
C MET A 1 -23.21 -1.09 -6.68
N ASN A 2 -23.60 0.20 -6.56
CA ASN A 2 -22.85 1.32 -7.16
C ASN A 2 -22.34 2.18 -6.02
N PHE A 3 -21.01 2.22 -5.83
CA PHE A 3 -20.40 2.87 -4.67
C PHE A 3 -20.76 4.36 -4.55
N ALA A 4 -20.80 5.08 -5.67
CA ALA A 4 -21.17 6.49 -5.66
C ALA A 4 -22.61 6.71 -5.14
N ARG A 5 -23.58 5.92 -5.63
CA ARG A 5 -24.98 6.00 -5.21
C ARG A 5 -25.17 5.46 -3.78
N ASP A 6 -24.62 4.27 -3.49
CA ASP A 6 -24.99 3.49 -2.29
C ASP A 6 -24.18 3.89 -1.04
N VAL A 7 -23.06 4.61 -1.23
CA VAL A 7 -22.20 5.08 -0.12
C VAL A 7 -22.10 6.60 -0.13
N VAL A 8 -21.67 7.21 -1.26
CA VAL A 8 -21.35 8.64 -1.28
C VAL A 8 -22.64 9.48 -1.26
N GLU A 9 -23.58 9.19 -2.14
CA GLU A 9 -24.86 9.93 -2.26
C GLU A 9 -25.89 9.51 -1.21
N ALA A 10 -25.73 8.30 -0.64
CA ALA A 10 -26.57 7.85 0.46
C ALA A 10 -26.19 8.46 1.82
N ALA A 11 -24.99 9.02 1.94
CA ALA A 11 -24.56 9.74 3.14
C ALA A 11 -25.32 11.07 3.26
N PRO A 12 -25.53 11.62 4.49
CA PRO A 12 -26.09 12.95 4.64
C PRO A 12 -25.28 13.97 3.83
N PRO A 13 -25.87 14.76 2.93
CA PRO A 13 -25.13 15.61 2.00
C PRO A 13 -24.25 16.66 2.67
N GLY A 14 -24.64 17.13 3.87
CA GLY A 14 -23.84 18.06 4.68
C GLY A 14 -22.82 17.41 5.60
N ALA A 15 -22.73 16.07 5.63
CA ALA A 15 -21.73 15.39 6.44
C ALA A 15 -20.33 15.54 5.83
N LEU A 16 -19.30 15.64 6.70
CA LEU A 16 -17.91 15.74 6.29
C LEU A 16 -17.47 14.47 5.58
N ALA A 17 -16.95 14.59 4.37
CA ALA A 17 -16.37 13.51 3.56
C ALA A 17 -14.84 13.55 3.60
N LEU A 18 -14.25 14.75 3.35
CA LEU A 18 -12.81 14.93 3.24
C LEU A 18 -12.36 16.19 4.00
N VAL A 19 -11.20 16.10 4.61
CA VAL A 19 -10.38 17.25 5.01
C VAL A 19 -9.18 17.28 4.09
N GLU A 20 -8.98 18.39 3.41
CA GLU A 20 -7.83 18.65 2.53
C GLU A 20 -6.83 19.54 3.24
N LEU A 21 -5.56 19.12 3.22
CA LEU A 21 -4.41 19.93 3.57
C LEU A 21 -3.54 20.06 2.32
N ALA A 22 -3.64 21.20 1.64
CA ALA A 22 -2.92 21.46 0.40
C ALA A 22 -1.46 21.86 0.66
N ARG A 23 -0.62 21.80 -0.39
CA ARG A 23 0.82 22.16 -0.30
C ARG A 23 1.10 23.61 0.08
N ASP A 24 0.19 24.50 -0.23
CA ASP A 24 0.28 25.93 0.14
C ASP A 24 -0.15 26.23 1.57
N GLY A 25 -0.50 25.18 2.33
CA GLY A 25 -1.01 25.28 3.71
C GLY A 25 -2.51 25.54 3.81
N THR A 26 -3.23 25.64 2.67
CA THR A 26 -4.68 25.80 2.69
C THR A 26 -5.35 24.56 3.25
N ARG A 27 -6.26 24.77 4.21
CA ARG A 27 -7.14 23.75 4.77
C ARG A 27 -8.57 23.93 4.24
N ARG A 28 -9.17 22.88 3.74
CA ARG A 28 -10.55 22.88 3.26
C ARG A 28 -11.31 21.63 3.69
N GLU A 29 -12.56 21.78 4.02
CA GLU A 29 -13.49 20.68 4.25
C GLU A 29 -14.39 20.48 3.03
N TRP A 30 -14.69 19.22 2.74
CA TRP A 30 -15.54 18.80 1.64
C TRP A 30 -16.64 17.91 2.19
N THR A 31 -17.86 18.26 1.93
CA THR A 31 -19.01 17.44 2.30
C THR A 31 -19.22 16.30 1.30
N PHE A 32 -20.00 15.28 1.69
CA PHE A 32 -20.41 14.23 0.77
C PHE A 32 -21.21 14.79 -0.42
N GLY A 33 -22.08 15.77 -0.19
CA GLY A 33 -22.85 16.42 -1.25
C GLY A 33 -21.96 17.16 -2.27
N GLU A 34 -20.95 17.92 -1.81
CA GLU A 34 -19.98 18.58 -2.69
C GLU A 34 -19.16 17.56 -3.48
N THR A 35 -18.66 16.52 -2.78
CA THR A 35 -17.89 15.44 -3.42
C THR A 35 -18.71 14.73 -4.48
N ALA A 36 -19.97 14.41 -4.22
CA ALA A 36 -20.88 13.78 -5.17
C ALA A 36 -21.15 14.65 -6.41
N ARG A 37 -21.41 15.95 -6.23
CA ARG A 37 -21.62 16.90 -7.34
C ARG A 37 -20.38 17.02 -8.22
N ARG A 38 -19.20 17.20 -7.62
CA ARG A 38 -17.94 17.31 -8.36
C ARG A 38 -17.59 16.01 -9.08
N ALA A 39 -17.84 14.85 -8.46
CA ALA A 39 -17.68 13.56 -9.13
C ALA A 39 -18.65 13.41 -10.32
N ALA A 40 -19.89 13.84 -10.19
CA ALA A 40 -20.85 13.84 -11.29
C ALA A 40 -20.40 14.77 -12.44
N ALA A 41 -19.89 15.97 -12.13
CA ALA A 41 -19.35 16.90 -13.12
C ALA A 41 -18.14 16.31 -13.86
N LEU A 42 -17.21 15.64 -13.17
CA LEU A 42 -16.10 14.92 -13.81
C LEU A 42 -16.61 13.76 -14.69
N ALA A 43 -17.61 13.01 -14.24
CA ALA A 43 -18.22 11.96 -15.05
C ALA A 43 -18.86 12.53 -16.33
N ALA A 44 -19.52 13.69 -16.25
CA ALA A 44 -20.07 14.41 -17.41
C ALA A 44 -18.96 14.84 -18.37
N ALA A 45 -17.89 15.45 -17.86
CA ALA A 45 -16.75 15.90 -18.65
C ALA A 45 -16.03 14.75 -19.37
N LEU A 46 -15.86 13.61 -18.71
CA LEU A 46 -15.30 12.39 -19.29
C LEU A 46 -16.25 11.82 -20.37
N HIS A 47 -17.54 11.72 -20.05
CA HIS A 47 -18.55 11.22 -20.99
C HIS A 47 -18.66 12.07 -22.26
N ALA A 48 -18.60 13.40 -22.14
CA ALA A 48 -18.58 14.33 -23.26
C ALA A 48 -17.34 14.15 -24.17
N ARG A 49 -16.25 13.61 -23.62
CA ARG A 49 -15.02 13.26 -24.37
C ARG A 49 -15.02 11.84 -24.93
N GLY A 50 -16.15 11.18 -24.91
CA GLY A 50 -16.34 9.86 -25.52
C GLY A 50 -16.11 8.67 -24.56
N VAL A 51 -15.80 8.89 -23.28
CA VAL A 51 -15.64 7.79 -22.31
C VAL A 51 -16.98 7.10 -22.06
N ARG A 52 -17.00 5.78 -22.10
CA ARG A 52 -18.20 4.96 -21.93
C ARG A 52 -17.99 3.94 -20.81
N ARG A 53 -19.09 3.33 -20.36
CA ARG A 53 -19.04 2.23 -19.37
C ARG A 53 -18.02 1.17 -19.81
N GLY A 54 -17.19 0.72 -18.89
CA GLY A 54 -16.13 -0.26 -19.12
C GLY A 54 -14.83 0.35 -19.67
N ASP A 55 -14.82 1.62 -20.04
CA ASP A 55 -13.58 2.28 -20.43
C ASP A 55 -12.68 2.55 -19.23
N VAL A 56 -11.36 2.44 -19.47
CA VAL A 56 -10.36 2.74 -18.43
C VAL A 56 -10.14 4.25 -18.37
N VAL A 57 -10.20 4.80 -17.17
CA VAL A 57 -9.83 6.19 -16.87
C VAL A 57 -8.62 6.18 -15.92
N MET A 58 -7.51 6.70 -16.42
CA MET A 58 -6.30 6.83 -15.60
C MET A 58 -6.36 8.13 -14.79
N THR A 59 -5.96 8.08 -13.52
CA THR A 59 -5.77 9.29 -12.70
C THR A 59 -4.31 9.43 -12.33
N LEU A 60 -3.72 10.58 -12.62
CA LEU A 60 -2.35 10.95 -12.24
C LEU A 60 -2.43 12.21 -11.37
N VAL A 61 -2.92 12.01 -10.14
CA VAL A 61 -3.22 13.08 -9.17
C VAL A 61 -2.74 12.63 -7.80
N GLY A 62 -2.11 13.52 -7.04
CA GLY A 62 -1.66 13.26 -5.68
C GLY A 62 -2.80 13.04 -4.67
N ASN A 63 -2.48 13.12 -3.38
CA ASN A 63 -3.48 12.98 -2.30
C ASN A 63 -4.33 14.24 -2.18
N ARG A 64 -5.17 14.48 -3.19
CA ARG A 64 -6.01 15.67 -3.36
C ARG A 64 -7.47 15.27 -3.60
N PRO A 65 -8.42 16.20 -3.34
CA PRO A 65 -9.85 15.93 -3.56
C PRO A 65 -10.17 15.51 -4.99
N GLU A 66 -9.50 16.08 -6.00
CA GLU A 66 -9.71 15.76 -7.41
C GLU A 66 -9.41 14.28 -7.73
N TRP A 67 -8.44 13.67 -7.04
CA TRP A 67 -8.20 12.23 -7.15
C TRP A 67 -9.42 11.43 -6.68
N VAL A 68 -9.91 11.73 -5.47
CA VAL A 68 -11.07 11.03 -4.89
C VAL A 68 -12.32 11.25 -5.75
N GLN A 69 -12.55 12.50 -6.19
CA GLN A 69 -13.68 12.86 -7.06
C GLN A 69 -13.64 12.13 -8.41
N ALA A 70 -12.43 11.99 -9.00
CA ALA A 70 -12.25 11.22 -10.24
C ALA A 70 -12.50 9.72 -10.04
N MET A 71 -12.04 9.15 -8.91
CA MET A 71 -12.35 7.76 -8.55
C MET A 71 -13.86 7.54 -8.40
N VAL A 72 -14.56 8.43 -7.67
CA VAL A 72 -16.02 8.36 -7.49
C VAL A 72 -16.74 8.54 -8.81
N ALA A 73 -16.28 9.43 -9.71
CA ALA A 73 -16.82 9.61 -11.06
C ALA A 73 -16.77 8.31 -11.87
N CYS A 74 -15.63 7.60 -11.82
CA CYS A 74 -15.48 6.30 -12.46
C CYS A 74 -16.48 5.27 -11.90
N LEU A 75 -16.55 5.16 -10.57
CA LEU A 75 -17.44 4.21 -9.89
C LEU A 75 -18.94 4.53 -10.14
N ARG A 76 -19.29 5.82 -10.30
CA ARG A 76 -20.64 6.25 -10.66
C ARG A 76 -21.03 5.78 -12.05
N ALA A 77 -20.18 6.07 -13.04
CA ALA A 77 -20.48 5.87 -14.45
C ALA A 77 -20.14 4.44 -14.95
N GLY A 78 -19.50 3.62 -14.11
CA GLY A 78 -19.03 2.28 -14.49
C GLY A 78 -17.80 2.34 -15.39
N PHE A 79 -16.98 3.37 -15.29
CA PHE A 79 -15.64 3.39 -15.85
C PHE A 79 -14.73 2.58 -14.95
N VAL A 80 -13.65 2.05 -15.50
CA VAL A 80 -12.63 1.31 -14.74
C VAL A 80 -11.54 2.28 -14.32
N ALA A 81 -11.38 2.50 -13.04
CA ALA A 81 -10.39 3.44 -12.52
C ALA A 81 -8.98 2.84 -12.55
N LEU A 82 -7.99 3.60 -13.03
CA LEU A 82 -6.56 3.28 -12.97
C LEU A 82 -5.84 4.40 -12.22
N PRO A 83 -5.80 4.36 -10.87
CA PRO A 83 -5.08 5.36 -10.12
C PRO A 83 -3.57 5.17 -10.26
N CYS A 84 -2.87 6.27 -10.52
CA CYS A 84 -1.43 6.36 -10.62
C CYS A 84 -0.90 7.41 -9.64
N THR A 85 0.20 7.08 -8.97
CA THR A 85 0.85 8.06 -8.09
C THR A 85 1.56 9.15 -8.90
N GLU A 86 1.55 10.36 -8.38
CA GLU A 86 2.24 11.52 -8.96
C GLU A 86 3.78 11.34 -9.08
N GLN A 87 4.34 10.32 -8.42
CA GLN A 87 5.78 10.05 -8.42
C GLN A 87 6.25 9.28 -9.65
N LEU A 88 5.33 8.76 -10.47
CA LEU A 88 5.68 8.01 -11.67
C LEU A 88 6.36 8.89 -12.71
N ARG A 89 7.37 8.30 -13.36
CA ARG A 89 8.10 8.94 -14.45
C ARG A 89 7.55 8.50 -15.81
N ALA A 90 7.92 9.20 -16.85
CA ALA A 90 7.44 8.95 -18.21
C ALA A 90 7.57 7.46 -18.63
N LYS A 91 8.64 6.77 -18.23
CA LYS A 91 8.82 5.33 -18.49
C LYS A 91 7.71 4.49 -17.84
N ASP A 92 7.42 4.77 -16.57
CA ASP A 92 6.41 4.01 -15.81
C ASP A 92 5.00 4.31 -16.31
N LEU A 93 4.76 5.55 -16.71
CA LEU A 93 3.48 5.98 -17.29
C LEU A 93 3.26 5.31 -18.66
N ARG A 94 4.30 5.23 -19.49
CA ARG A 94 4.23 4.57 -20.80
C ARG A 94 3.80 3.11 -20.66
N LEU A 95 4.40 2.36 -19.76
CA LEU A 95 3.98 0.98 -19.47
C LEU A 95 2.48 0.88 -19.15
N ARG A 96 1.94 1.80 -18.36
CA ARG A 96 0.51 1.81 -17.99
C ARG A 96 -0.39 2.20 -19.15
N LEU A 97 0.05 3.14 -19.98
CA LEU A 97 -0.67 3.53 -21.19
C LEU A 97 -0.74 2.36 -22.19
N ASP A 98 0.36 1.64 -22.37
CA ASP A 98 0.43 0.52 -23.30
C ASP A 98 -0.40 -0.68 -22.83
N VAL A 99 -0.33 -1.00 -21.53
CA VAL A 99 -1.02 -2.17 -20.96
C VAL A 99 -2.52 -1.91 -20.78
N ALA A 100 -2.89 -0.78 -20.16
CA ALA A 100 -4.28 -0.51 -19.78
C ALA A 100 -5.08 0.27 -20.83
N ARG A 101 -4.43 0.90 -21.80
CA ARG A 101 -5.04 1.66 -22.91
C ARG A 101 -6.19 2.55 -22.44
N PRO A 102 -5.92 3.56 -21.57
CA PRO A 102 -6.98 4.40 -21.03
C PRO A 102 -7.66 5.20 -22.13
N ALA A 103 -9.01 5.35 -22.01
CA ALA A 103 -9.81 6.17 -22.89
C ALA A 103 -9.72 7.66 -22.54
N ALA A 104 -9.34 7.99 -21.30
CA ALA A 104 -9.05 9.35 -20.86
C ALA A 104 -8.15 9.36 -19.62
N ILE A 105 -7.54 10.50 -19.36
CA ILE A 105 -6.65 10.72 -18.21
C ILE A 105 -7.09 11.96 -17.45
N VAL A 106 -7.23 11.86 -16.12
CA VAL A 106 -7.34 13.02 -15.21
C VAL A 106 -5.96 13.23 -14.61
N CYS A 107 -5.34 14.37 -14.89
CA CYS A 107 -3.94 14.62 -14.55
C CYS A 107 -3.78 15.92 -13.76
N ASP A 108 -3.04 15.90 -12.67
CA ASP A 108 -2.58 17.10 -11.99
C ASP A 108 -1.68 17.91 -12.94
N GLU A 109 -1.89 19.22 -13.02
CA GLU A 109 -1.07 20.13 -13.84
C GLU A 109 0.44 19.95 -13.53
N ARG A 110 0.78 19.62 -12.28
CA ARG A 110 2.16 19.35 -11.85
C ARG A 110 2.81 18.17 -12.55
N ASN A 111 2.01 17.21 -13.01
CA ASN A 111 2.47 15.98 -13.68
C ASN A 111 2.37 16.07 -15.20
N ARG A 112 1.92 17.19 -15.75
CA ARG A 112 1.68 17.39 -17.18
C ARG A 112 2.92 17.06 -18.02
N ALA A 113 4.08 17.55 -17.62
CA ALA A 113 5.32 17.35 -18.36
C ALA A 113 5.71 15.86 -18.46
N GLU A 114 5.64 15.13 -17.33
CA GLU A 114 5.92 13.68 -17.28
C GLU A 114 4.92 12.88 -18.12
N LEU A 115 3.64 13.25 -18.06
CA LEU A 115 2.61 12.61 -18.87
C LEU A 115 2.82 12.88 -20.37
N GLN A 116 3.15 14.11 -20.77
CA GLN A 116 3.44 14.46 -22.17
C GLN A 116 4.66 13.68 -22.68
N ALA A 117 5.72 13.55 -21.87
CA ALA A 117 6.89 12.74 -22.21
C ALA A 117 6.57 11.25 -22.36
N ALA A 118 5.52 10.76 -21.70
CA ALA A 118 5.03 9.40 -21.88
C ALA A 118 4.24 9.19 -23.18
N GLY A 119 3.73 10.25 -23.81
CA GLY A 119 3.02 10.22 -25.10
C GLY A 119 1.58 9.68 -24.98
N PRO A 120 0.69 10.31 -24.19
CA PRO A 120 -0.69 9.84 -24.08
C PRO A 120 -1.43 9.97 -25.42
N GLY A 121 -2.10 8.88 -25.84
CA GLY A 121 -2.88 8.83 -27.07
C GLY A 121 -4.37 9.12 -26.87
N CYS A 122 -4.78 9.64 -25.70
CA CYS A 122 -6.18 9.88 -25.35
C CYS A 122 -6.38 11.26 -24.74
N PRO A 123 -7.64 11.75 -24.60
CA PRO A 123 -7.96 13.03 -23.98
C PRO A 123 -7.43 13.12 -22.54
N VAL A 124 -6.86 14.29 -22.20
CA VAL A 124 -6.35 14.61 -20.85
C VAL A 124 -7.17 15.75 -20.26
N LEU A 125 -7.72 15.54 -19.07
CA LEU A 125 -8.34 16.57 -18.24
C LEU A 125 -7.32 17.00 -17.19
N LEU A 126 -6.90 18.25 -17.26
CA LEU A 126 -6.00 18.82 -16.26
C LEU A 126 -6.78 19.30 -15.04
N VAL A 127 -6.26 19.06 -13.87
CA VAL A 127 -6.80 19.51 -12.59
C VAL A 127 -5.69 20.21 -11.77
N PRO A 128 -6.03 21.19 -10.90
CA PRO A 128 -7.38 21.75 -10.69
C PRO A 128 -7.85 22.60 -11.88
N ASP A 129 -9.11 22.47 -12.22
CA ASP A 129 -9.78 23.38 -13.17
C ASP A 129 -11.24 23.58 -12.69
N GLU A 130 -11.51 24.71 -12.07
CA GLU A 130 -12.83 25.03 -11.52
C GLU A 130 -13.95 25.11 -12.58
N ARG A 131 -13.60 25.31 -13.86
CA ARG A 131 -14.58 25.30 -14.95
C ARG A 131 -15.22 23.93 -15.13
N LEU A 132 -14.53 22.84 -14.74
CA LEU A 132 -15.08 21.48 -14.74
C LEU A 132 -16.21 21.32 -13.70
N PHE A 133 -16.27 22.22 -12.72
CA PHE A 133 -17.16 22.14 -11.56
C PHE A 133 -18.11 23.34 -11.47
N ALA A 134 -18.27 24.11 -12.55
CA ALA A 134 -19.22 25.19 -12.61
C ALA A 134 -20.67 24.70 -12.34
N ASP A 135 -21.54 25.59 -11.90
CA ASP A 135 -22.90 25.25 -11.58
C ASP A 135 -23.61 24.60 -12.80
N GLY A 136 -24.25 23.46 -12.55
CA GLY A 136 -24.92 22.67 -13.57
C GLY A 136 -23.99 21.78 -14.42
N ALA A 137 -22.67 21.77 -14.17
CA ALA A 137 -21.73 20.92 -14.91
C ALA A 137 -22.07 19.42 -14.80
N GLU A 138 -22.71 19.03 -13.71
CA GLU A 138 -23.17 17.65 -13.45
C GLU A 138 -24.37 17.22 -14.28
N ALA A 139 -25.10 18.14 -14.92
CA ALA A 139 -26.33 17.85 -15.66
C ALA A 139 -26.11 16.86 -16.83
N GLY A 140 -24.89 16.82 -17.40
CA GLY A 140 -24.49 15.86 -18.44
C GLY A 140 -23.95 14.54 -17.93
N ALA A 141 -23.99 14.30 -16.62
CA ALA A 141 -23.46 13.07 -16.04
C ALA A 141 -24.26 11.84 -16.47
N PRO A 142 -23.61 10.73 -16.84
CA PRO A 142 -24.30 9.48 -17.09
C PRO A 142 -25.04 9.02 -15.83
N ALA A 143 -26.15 8.32 -16.03
CA ALA A 143 -26.86 7.67 -14.93
C ALA A 143 -25.93 6.68 -14.21
N HIS A 144 -26.23 6.39 -12.93
CA HIS A 144 -25.49 5.40 -12.19
C HIS A 144 -25.50 4.04 -12.90
N ALA A 145 -24.31 3.53 -13.19
CA ALA A 145 -24.19 2.27 -13.89
C ALA A 145 -24.73 1.10 -13.03
N ARG A 146 -25.46 0.20 -13.68
CA ARG A 146 -25.84 -1.09 -13.07
C ARG A 146 -24.70 -2.06 -13.28
N LEU A 147 -24.03 -2.45 -12.20
CA LEU A 147 -22.80 -3.22 -12.22
C LEU A 147 -22.97 -4.52 -11.43
N GLY A 148 -22.49 -5.61 -12.01
CA GLY A 148 -22.36 -6.90 -11.35
C GLY A 148 -21.08 -6.98 -10.51
N PRO A 149 -20.97 -7.96 -9.60
CA PRO A 149 -19.81 -8.09 -8.71
C PRO A 149 -18.49 -8.37 -9.46
N GLN A 150 -18.57 -8.96 -10.66
CA GLN A 150 -17.42 -9.28 -11.52
C GLN A 150 -17.13 -8.21 -12.60
N ASP A 151 -17.97 -7.17 -12.74
CA ASP A 151 -17.62 -6.07 -13.64
C ASP A 151 -16.33 -5.38 -13.12
N PRO A 152 -15.32 -5.14 -13.97
CA PRO A 152 -14.11 -4.44 -13.57
C PRO A 152 -14.42 -3.07 -12.95
N ALA A 153 -13.72 -2.75 -11.87
CA ALA A 153 -13.87 -1.49 -11.15
C ALA A 153 -12.56 -0.70 -11.06
N LEU A 154 -11.46 -1.41 -10.80
CA LEU A 154 -10.18 -0.81 -10.44
C LEU A 154 -9.03 -1.65 -11.02
N ILE A 155 -8.07 -0.98 -11.62
CA ILE A 155 -6.77 -1.56 -12.02
C ILE A 155 -5.69 -0.95 -11.13
N THR A 156 -4.87 -1.81 -10.52
CA THR A 156 -3.73 -1.37 -9.72
C THR A 156 -2.48 -2.12 -10.17
N PHE A 157 -1.41 -1.38 -10.48
CA PHE A 157 -0.15 -2.02 -10.83
C PHE A 157 0.63 -2.42 -9.56
N THR A 158 1.21 -3.62 -9.58
CA THR A 158 2.11 -4.07 -8.51
C THR A 158 3.42 -3.29 -8.54
N SER A 159 4.19 -3.33 -7.44
CA SER A 159 5.46 -2.60 -7.33
C SER A 159 6.63 -3.24 -8.09
N GLY A 160 6.45 -4.43 -8.69
CA GLY A 160 7.48 -5.09 -9.49
C GLY A 160 8.79 -5.38 -8.75
N THR A 161 8.72 -5.91 -7.54
CA THR A 161 9.93 -6.22 -6.74
C THR A 161 10.82 -7.30 -7.36
N ALA A 162 10.23 -8.21 -8.14
CA ALA A 162 10.92 -9.35 -8.77
C ALA A 162 10.77 -9.39 -10.31
N GLY A 163 10.23 -8.30 -10.95
CA GLY A 163 9.99 -8.27 -12.39
C GLY A 163 9.22 -7.04 -12.85
N GLU A 164 8.63 -7.09 -14.04
CA GLU A 164 7.77 -6.02 -14.54
C GLU A 164 6.49 -5.91 -13.70
N ALA A 165 5.99 -4.68 -13.53
CA ALA A 165 4.78 -4.42 -12.77
C ALA A 165 3.57 -5.03 -13.48
N LYS A 166 2.82 -5.89 -12.79
CA LYS A 166 1.59 -6.51 -13.30
C LYS A 166 0.37 -5.65 -13.00
N ALA A 167 -0.58 -5.61 -13.93
CA ALA A 167 -1.84 -4.90 -13.76
C ALA A 167 -2.90 -5.82 -13.12
N VAL A 168 -3.18 -5.61 -11.84
CA VAL A 168 -4.18 -6.35 -11.05
C VAL A 168 -5.55 -5.72 -11.26
N VAL A 169 -6.54 -6.50 -11.69
CA VAL A 169 -7.90 -6.02 -11.94
C VAL A 169 -8.83 -6.46 -10.81
N HIS A 170 -9.46 -5.52 -10.14
CA HIS A 170 -10.49 -5.77 -9.14
C HIS A 170 -11.88 -5.56 -9.72
N GLY A 171 -12.81 -6.43 -9.36
CA GLY A 171 -14.22 -6.29 -9.67
C GLY A 171 -14.98 -5.38 -8.72
N GLN A 172 -16.23 -5.08 -9.04
CA GLN A 172 -17.09 -4.24 -8.18
C GLN A 172 -17.29 -4.81 -6.78
N ARG A 173 -17.16 -6.14 -6.58
CA ARG A 173 -17.21 -6.78 -5.27
C ARG A 173 -16.12 -6.30 -4.29
N TYR A 174 -14.99 -5.84 -4.82
CA TYR A 174 -13.88 -5.30 -4.03
C TYR A 174 -14.32 -4.13 -3.14
N LEU A 175 -15.22 -3.29 -3.63
CA LEU A 175 -15.66 -2.08 -2.93
C LEU A 175 -16.43 -2.40 -1.64
N PRO A 176 -17.57 -3.15 -1.69
CA PRO A 176 -18.26 -3.56 -0.46
C PRO A 176 -17.43 -4.50 0.40
N GLY A 177 -16.52 -5.28 -0.19
CA GLY A 177 -15.59 -6.16 0.53
C GLY A 177 -14.69 -5.41 1.52
N GLN A 178 -14.42 -4.12 1.29
CA GLN A 178 -13.65 -3.31 2.22
C GLN A 178 -14.33 -3.09 3.58
N ALA A 179 -15.62 -3.38 3.71
CA ALA A 179 -16.33 -3.30 4.99
C ALA A 179 -15.71 -4.24 6.05
N LEU A 180 -15.19 -5.39 5.62
CA LEU A 180 -14.54 -6.38 6.50
C LEU A 180 -13.30 -5.78 7.18
N GLN A 181 -12.34 -5.29 6.40
CA GLN A 181 -11.12 -4.69 6.95
C GLN A 181 -11.41 -3.38 7.71
N ALA A 182 -12.40 -2.61 7.26
CA ALA A 182 -12.79 -1.36 7.91
C ALA A 182 -13.25 -1.58 9.35
N ALA A 183 -13.95 -2.69 9.62
CA ALA A 183 -14.43 -3.07 10.94
C ALA A 183 -13.35 -3.77 11.77
N SER A 184 -12.68 -4.78 11.17
CA SER A 184 -11.88 -5.77 11.90
C SER A 184 -10.44 -5.32 12.14
N TRP A 185 -9.88 -4.45 11.29
CA TRP A 185 -8.49 -4.02 11.36
C TRP A 185 -8.35 -2.49 11.45
N LEU A 186 -8.87 -1.74 10.46
CA LEU A 186 -8.80 -0.27 10.45
C LEU A 186 -9.50 0.32 11.68
N GLY A 187 -10.65 -0.27 12.06
CA GLY A 187 -11.40 0.11 13.22
C GLY A 187 -12.08 1.48 13.08
N ALA A 188 -12.36 1.91 11.84
CA ALA A 188 -13.06 3.17 11.59
C ALA A 188 -14.49 3.15 12.09
N GLN A 189 -14.94 4.25 12.69
CA GLN A 189 -16.28 4.44 13.23
C GLN A 189 -16.94 5.67 12.60
N ARG A 190 -18.26 5.73 12.72
CA ARG A 190 -19.03 6.92 12.28
C ARG A 190 -18.53 8.17 13.01
N GLY A 191 -18.24 9.22 12.23
CA GLY A 191 -17.78 10.50 12.76
C GLY A 191 -16.27 10.60 12.99
N ASP A 192 -15.50 9.52 12.77
CA ASP A 192 -14.03 9.60 12.80
C ASP A 192 -13.48 10.41 11.64
N LEU A 193 -12.30 10.98 11.86
CA LEU A 193 -11.39 11.41 10.81
C LEU A 193 -10.25 10.37 10.69
N VAL A 194 -10.20 9.70 9.54
CA VAL A 194 -9.19 8.68 9.24
C VAL A 194 -8.11 9.27 8.33
N TRP A 195 -6.87 9.09 8.70
CA TRP A 195 -5.74 9.49 7.87
C TRP A 195 -4.94 8.28 7.41
N CYS A 196 -4.99 7.98 6.11
CA CYS A 196 -4.08 7.04 5.48
C CYS A 196 -3.03 7.82 4.66
N THR A 197 -1.75 7.63 4.99
CA THR A 197 -0.64 8.39 4.40
C THR A 197 -0.18 7.84 3.05
N ALA A 198 -0.75 6.71 2.61
CA ALA A 198 -0.37 6.09 1.34
C ALA A 198 -0.67 7.03 0.16
N ALA A 199 0.34 7.21 -0.72
CA ALA A 199 0.17 7.99 -1.93
C ALA A 199 -0.90 7.39 -2.85
N SER A 200 -1.65 8.25 -3.56
CA SER A 200 -2.61 7.84 -4.59
C SER A 200 -1.96 6.85 -5.57
N GLY A 201 -2.73 5.89 -6.07
CA GLY A 201 -2.22 4.89 -7.03
C GLY A 201 -1.62 3.62 -6.42
N TRP A 202 -1.33 3.59 -5.13
CA TRP A 202 -0.97 2.34 -4.46
C TRP A 202 -2.20 1.51 -4.08
N SER A 203 -2.07 0.19 -4.10
CA SER A 203 -3.16 -0.74 -3.76
C SER A 203 -3.83 -0.41 -2.43
N LYS A 204 -3.06 0.00 -1.42
CA LYS A 204 -3.57 0.35 -0.10
C LYS A 204 -4.14 1.78 0.00
N SER A 205 -4.01 2.62 -1.04
CA SER A 205 -4.43 4.02 -0.95
C SER A 205 -5.96 4.16 -0.99
N ALA A 206 -6.61 3.97 -2.12
CA ALA A 206 -8.05 4.21 -2.25
C ALA A 206 -8.87 3.48 -1.17
N ARG A 207 -8.54 2.19 -0.90
CA ARG A 207 -9.26 1.38 0.08
C ARG A 207 -9.17 1.93 1.50
N ASN A 208 -8.00 2.45 1.92
CA ASN A 208 -7.79 2.92 3.30
C ASN A 208 -7.95 4.43 3.44
N VAL A 209 -7.80 5.21 2.34
CA VAL A 209 -8.02 6.66 2.39
C VAL A 209 -9.50 6.97 2.49
N PHE A 210 -10.34 6.45 1.59
CA PHE A 210 -11.76 6.84 1.57
C PHE A 210 -12.76 5.68 1.46
N ILE A 211 -12.46 4.57 0.74
CA ILE A 211 -13.46 3.52 0.53
C ILE A 211 -13.87 2.88 1.86
N ALA A 212 -12.92 2.36 2.64
CA ALA A 212 -13.19 1.73 3.92
C ALA A 212 -13.72 2.71 4.98
N PRO A 213 -13.13 3.93 5.15
CA PRO A 213 -13.67 4.94 6.05
C PRO A 213 -15.12 5.33 5.72
N TRP A 214 -15.43 5.62 4.46
CA TRP A 214 -16.76 6.08 4.06
C TRP A 214 -17.85 5.01 4.23
N ILE A 215 -17.53 3.73 3.98
CA ILE A 215 -18.45 2.62 4.30
C ILE A 215 -18.82 2.61 5.79
N ARG A 216 -17.94 3.08 6.67
CA ARG A 216 -18.18 3.18 8.11
C ARG A 216 -18.79 4.52 8.54
N GLY A 217 -18.96 5.46 7.62
CA GLY A 217 -19.45 6.82 7.91
C GLY A 217 -18.41 7.71 8.58
N ALA A 218 -17.14 7.42 8.37
CA ALA A 218 -15.99 8.23 8.78
C ALA A 218 -15.59 9.17 7.62
N ALA A 219 -14.95 10.31 7.96
CA ALA A 219 -14.31 11.20 7.00
C ALA A 219 -12.86 10.78 6.74
N ALA A 220 -12.28 11.26 5.64
CA ALA A 220 -10.89 11.01 5.29
C ALA A 220 -10.07 12.30 5.28
N LEU A 221 -8.82 12.23 5.73
CA LEU A 221 -7.86 13.33 5.61
C LEU A 221 -6.94 13.08 4.43
N LEU A 222 -6.84 14.08 3.56
CA LEU A 222 -5.92 14.15 2.42
C LEU A 222 -4.83 15.17 2.74
N HIS A 223 -3.58 14.74 2.71
CA HIS A 223 -2.42 15.59 2.95
C HIS A 223 -1.49 15.52 1.74
N ASP A 224 -1.40 16.63 1.01
CA ASP A 224 -0.66 16.74 -0.26
C ASP A 224 0.78 17.24 -0.04
N GLN A 225 1.40 16.91 1.08
CA GLN A 225 2.78 17.24 1.40
C GLN A 225 3.69 16.02 1.28
N ARG A 226 4.99 16.27 1.18
CA ARG A 226 5.99 15.22 1.34
C ARG A 226 6.02 14.74 2.79
N PHE A 227 6.50 13.53 2.99
CA PHE A 227 6.65 12.98 4.32
C PHE A 227 7.67 13.78 5.13
N ASP A 228 7.22 14.34 6.26
CA ASP A 228 8.04 14.87 7.33
C ASP A 228 7.57 14.29 8.67
N PRO A 229 8.48 13.73 9.52
CA PRO A 229 8.08 13.03 10.73
C PRO A 229 7.51 13.97 11.82
N HIS A 230 7.97 15.23 11.89
CA HIS A 230 7.47 16.21 12.86
C HIS A 230 6.09 16.72 12.44
N GLU A 231 5.93 17.07 11.17
CA GLU A 231 4.64 17.50 10.61
C GLU A 231 3.57 16.41 10.76
N ARG A 232 3.95 15.10 10.67
CA ARG A 232 3.00 14.00 10.93
C ARG A 232 2.34 14.11 12.29
N LEU A 233 3.12 14.37 13.34
CA LEU A 233 2.60 14.50 14.70
C LEU A 233 1.76 15.78 14.88
N GLU A 234 2.21 16.88 14.28
CA GLU A 234 1.47 18.15 14.32
C GLU A 234 0.10 18.05 13.63
N VAL A 235 0.03 17.40 12.48
CA VAL A 235 -1.21 17.17 11.75
C VAL A 235 -2.17 16.27 12.55
N LEU A 236 -1.68 15.19 13.17
CA LEU A 236 -2.50 14.31 14.01
C LEU A 236 -3.20 15.10 15.11
N GLU A 237 -2.49 16.00 15.75
CA GLU A 237 -2.99 16.79 16.87
C GLU A 237 -3.92 17.91 16.38
N ARG A 238 -3.47 18.71 15.40
CA ARG A 238 -4.20 19.86 14.86
C ARG A 238 -5.53 19.49 14.23
N GLU A 239 -5.57 18.38 13.47
CA GLU A 239 -6.77 17.91 12.78
C GLU A 239 -7.60 16.93 13.63
N ALA A 240 -7.19 16.64 14.86
CA ALA A 240 -7.87 15.71 15.75
C ALA A 240 -8.13 14.33 15.08
N VAL A 241 -7.13 13.78 14.40
CA VAL A 241 -7.23 12.49 13.68
C VAL A 241 -7.55 11.37 14.67
N ASN A 242 -8.53 10.52 14.34
CA ASN A 242 -8.94 9.42 15.19
C ASN A 242 -8.23 8.10 14.86
N VAL A 243 -7.95 7.84 13.58
CA VAL A 243 -7.26 6.63 13.13
C VAL A 243 -6.18 7.00 12.12
N LEU A 244 -4.94 6.58 12.40
CA LEU A 244 -3.81 6.74 11.50
C LEU A 244 -3.44 5.41 10.87
N CYS A 245 -3.37 5.38 9.53
CA CYS A 245 -2.86 4.25 8.75
C CYS A 245 -1.57 4.68 8.04
N MET A 246 -0.44 4.14 8.47
CA MET A 246 0.89 4.45 7.92
C MET A 246 1.65 3.17 7.52
N ALA A 247 2.67 3.31 6.68
CA ALA A 247 3.60 2.23 6.42
C ALA A 247 4.53 2.00 7.63
N PRO A 248 4.97 0.76 7.90
CA PRO A 248 5.96 0.46 8.94
C PRO A 248 7.22 1.32 8.86
N THR A 249 7.71 1.60 7.64
CA THR A 249 8.84 2.51 7.41
C THR A 249 8.57 3.93 7.91
N GLU A 250 7.38 4.50 7.68
CA GLU A 250 7.03 5.84 8.19
C GLU A 250 6.97 5.84 9.73
N PHE A 251 6.35 4.82 10.34
CA PHE A 251 6.35 4.66 11.80
C PHE A 251 7.76 4.60 12.37
N ARG A 252 8.67 3.87 11.71
CA ARG A 252 10.08 3.78 12.11
C ARG A 252 10.78 5.14 12.07
N VAL A 253 10.57 5.91 11.02
CA VAL A 253 11.17 7.24 10.89
C VAL A 253 10.61 8.19 11.95
N VAL A 254 9.30 8.19 12.17
CA VAL A 254 8.66 9.01 13.22
C VAL A 254 9.21 8.64 14.61
N ALA A 255 9.31 7.33 14.94
CA ALA A 255 9.85 6.90 16.22
C ALA A 255 11.32 7.30 16.46
N LYS A 256 12.10 7.45 15.39
CA LYS A 256 13.53 7.75 15.47
C LYS A 256 13.88 9.24 15.38
N ARG A 257 13.04 10.04 14.72
CA ARG A 257 13.37 11.45 14.36
C ARG A 257 12.40 12.47 14.93
N ALA A 258 11.25 12.03 15.44
CA ALA A 258 10.28 12.86 16.10
C ALA A 258 9.98 12.29 17.50
N ASP A 259 9.27 13.04 18.32
CA ASP A 259 8.89 12.62 19.67
C ASP A 259 7.40 12.26 19.67
N PRO A 260 7.04 10.99 19.41
CA PRO A 260 5.65 10.54 19.52
C PRO A 260 5.13 10.84 20.92
N ARG A 261 3.91 11.35 21.00
CA ARG A 261 3.25 11.72 22.23
C ARG A 261 1.76 11.37 22.18
N PRO A 262 1.06 11.29 23.31
CA PRO A 262 -0.38 11.09 23.33
C PRO A 262 -1.09 12.21 22.56
N VAL A 263 -1.99 11.83 21.63
CA VAL A 263 -2.89 12.73 20.91
C VAL A 263 -4.31 12.42 21.35
N PRO A 264 -5.04 13.38 21.99
CA PRO A 264 -6.32 13.07 22.65
C PRO A 264 -7.38 12.43 21.76
N ALA A 265 -7.44 12.82 20.49
CA ALA A 265 -8.42 12.30 19.54
C ALA A 265 -8.00 10.94 18.95
N LEU A 266 -6.71 10.64 18.94
CA LEU A 266 -6.18 9.44 18.31
C LEU A 266 -6.48 8.20 19.14
N ARG A 267 -7.16 7.23 18.56
CA ARG A 267 -7.55 5.97 19.21
C ARG A 267 -7.08 4.72 18.45
N GLY A 268 -6.54 4.88 17.26
CA GLY A 268 -6.11 3.75 16.45
C GLY A 268 -4.89 4.06 15.60
N LEU A 269 -3.90 3.16 15.66
CA LEU A 269 -2.75 3.12 14.78
C LEU A 269 -2.77 1.80 14.03
N VAL A 270 -2.66 1.84 12.70
CA VAL A 270 -2.61 0.62 11.88
C VAL A 270 -1.47 0.69 10.88
N ALA A 271 -0.85 -0.46 10.62
CA ALA A 271 0.24 -0.62 9.68
C ALA A 271 -0.01 -1.80 8.73
N ALA A 272 0.39 -1.69 7.49
CA ALA A 272 0.38 -2.78 6.53
C ALA A 272 1.32 -2.51 5.34
N GLY A 273 1.70 -3.60 4.64
CA GLY A 273 2.46 -3.54 3.39
C GLY A 273 3.94 -3.86 3.51
N GLU A 274 4.46 -3.86 4.71
CA GLU A 274 5.79 -4.30 5.11
C GLU A 274 5.69 -4.93 6.50
N ALA A 275 6.68 -5.71 6.92
CA ALA A 275 6.69 -6.22 8.27
C ALA A 275 7.00 -5.12 9.29
N LEU A 276 6.26 -5.12 10.40
CA LEU A 276 6.42 -4.16 11.49
C LEU A 276 7.37 -4.73 12.56
N ASN A 277 8.46 -4.02 12.82
CA ASN A 277 9.42 -4.41 13.85
C ASN A 277 8.82 -4.29 15.26
N PRO A 278 8.98 -5.29 16.12
CA PRO A 278 8.46 -5.28 17.50
C PRO A 278 8.91 -4.06 18.32
N GLU A 279 10.11 -3.57 18.10
CA GLU A 279 10.65 -2.39 18.81
C GLU A 279 9.85 -1.12 18.52
N ILE A 280 9.49 -0.90 17.27
CA ILE A 280 8.70 0.27 16.87
C ILE A 280 7.31 0.21 17.51
N LEU A 281 6.74 -0.98 17.57
CA LEU A 281 5.47 -1.25 18.24
C LEU A 281 5.53 -0.88 19.72
N HIS A 282 6.58 -1.31 20.44
CA HIS A 282 6.80 -0.99 21.85
C HIS A 282 7.11 0.48 22.07
N ALA A 283 7.96 1.09 21.23
CA ALA A 283 8.29 2.51 21.31
C ALA A 283 7.05 3.41 21.18
N PHE A 284 6.20 3.13 20.19
CA PHE A 284 4.94 3.86 20.03
C PHE A 284 4.00 3.66 21.19
N HIS A 285 3.88 2.41 21.69
CA HIS A 285 3.03 2.16 22.86
C HIS A 285 3.51 2.89 24.12
N ALA A 286 4.79 2.88 24.38
CA ALA A 286 5.38 3.59 25.51
C ALA A 286 5.17 5.10 25.41
N ALA A 287 5.28 5.67 24.21
CA ALA A 287 5.17 7.12 23.96
C ALA A 287 3.72 7.61 23.92
N THR A 288 2.80 6.83 23.34
CA THR A 288 1.42 7.28 23.03
C THR A 288 0.33 6.57 23.81
N GLY A 289 0.64 5.45 24.46
CA GLY A 289 -0.36 4.55 25.06
C GLY A 289 -1.11 3.68 24.05
N LEU A 290 -0.83 3.83 22.75
CA LEU A 290 -1.52 3.11 21.68
C LEU A 290 -0.62 2.06 21.02
N TRP A 291 -1.20 0.90 20.76
CA TRP A 291 -0.56 -0.14 19.96
C TRP A 291 -0.77 0.07 18.48
N ILE A 292 0.29 -0.11 17.69
CA ILE A 292 0.16 -0.20 16.23
C ILE A 292 -0.34 -1.61 15.90
N ARG A 293 -1.48 -1.72 15.25
CA ARG A 293 -2.06 -2.97 14.77
C ARG A 293 -1.56 -3.27 13.38
N ASP A 294 -0.75 -4.31 13.26
CA ASP A 294 -0.28 -4.79 11.96
C ASP A 294 -1.34 -5.62 11.24
N GLY A 295 -1.17 -5.75 9.94
CA GLY A 295 -2.01 -6.60 9.11
C GLY A 295 -1.37 -6.85 7.75
N TYR A 296 -1.76 -7.96 7.14
CA TYR A 296 -1.19 -8.44 5.88
C TYR A 296 -2.24 -8.52 4.78
N GLY A 297 -1.75 -8.30 3.57
CA GLY A 297 -2.46 -8.52 2.33
C GLY A 297 -1.61 -8.11 1.13
N GLN A 298 -2.03 -8.56 -0.02
CA GLN A 298 -1.38 -8.29 -1.31
C GLN A 298 -2.24 -7.32 -2.13
N THR A 299 -1.72 -6.88 -3.28
CA THR A 299 -2.52 -6.13 -4.25
C THR A 299 -3.68 -6.99 -4.72
N GLU A 300 -3.44 -8.27 -4.90
CA GLU A 300 -4.38 -9.30 -5.39
C GLU A 300 -5.50 -9.65 -4.39
N THR A 301 -5.18 -9.60 -3.11
CA THR A 301 -6.11 -10.07 -2.07
C THR A 301 -6.80 -8.94 -1.29
N GLY A 302 -6.26 -7.73 -1.33
CA GLY A 302 -6.64 -6.72 -0.34
C GLY A 302 -6.08 -7.04 1.04
N GLN A 303 -6.82 -6.74 2.10
CA GLN A 303 -6.43 -7.04 3.49
C GLN A 303 -7.02 -8.37 3.92
N THR A 304 -6.20 -9.35 4.30
CA THR A 304 -6.63 -10.71 4.65
C THR A 304 -6.39 -11.06 6.11
N THR A 305 -5.42 -10.41 6.76
CA THR A 305 -5.20 -10.56 8.21
C THR A 305 -5.17 -9.23 8.90
N GLY A 306 -5.28 -9.24 10.23
CA GLY A 306 -5.11 -8.05 11.03
C GLY A 306 -5.15 -8.32 12.53
N GLN A 307 -4.57 -7.40 13.27
CA GLN A 307 -4.72 -7.31 14.72
C GLN A 307 -6.03 -6.56 15.02
N PRO A 308 -6.96 -7.14 15.78
CA PRO A 308 -8.26 -6.51 16.02
C PRO A 308 -8.15 -5.25 16.90
N PRO A 309 -9.05 -4.26 16.73
CA PRO A 309 -9.14 -3.13 17.64
C PRO A 309 -9.42 -3.55 19.09
N GLY A 310 -8.93 -2.73 20.05
CA GLY A 310 -9.23 -2.91 21.48
C GLY A 310 -8.50 -4.03 22.19
N ARG A 311 -7.53 -4.67 21.54
CA ARG A 311 -6.64 -5.69 22.14
C ARG A 311 -5.18 -5.33 21.91
N ALA A 312 -4.31 -5.71 22.86
CA ALA A 312 -2.87 -5.65 22.62
C ALA A 312 -2.49 -6.60 21.48
N PRO A 313 -1.75 -6.13 20.46
CA PRO A 313 -1.30 -6.99 19.39
C PRO A 313 -0.25 -7.97 19.88
N LYS A 314 -0.10 -9.09 19.19
CA LYS A 314 1.01 -9.99 19.39
C LYS A 314 2.24 -9.46 18.61
N PRO A 315 3.33 -9.06 19.30
CA PRO A 315 4.47 -8.42 18.65
C PRO A 315 5.06 -9.28 17.54
N GLY A 316 5.41 -8.66 16.41
CA GLY A 316 5.97 -9.33 15.23
C GLY A 316 4.98 -10.13 14.39
N SER A 317 3.72 -10.26 14.83
CA SER A 317 2.67 -10.97 14.09
C SER A 317 1.90 -10.02 13.17
N MET A 318 1.54 -10.50 11.98
CA MET A 318 0.61 -9.85 11.04
C MET A 318 -0.86 -9.98 11.47
N GLY A 319 -1.13 -10.49 12.67
CA GLY A 319 -2.47 -10.78 13.16
C GLY A 319 -2.98 -12.16 12.77
N ARG A 320 -4.29 -12.29 12.81
CA ARG A 320 -5.05 -13.50 12.44
C ARG A 320 -5.84 -13.25 11.15
N PRO A 321 -6.30 -14.31 10.46
CA PRO A 321 -7.24 -14.16 9.36
C PRO A 321 -8.42 -13.27 9.74
N LEU A 322 -8.84 -12.38 8.84
CA LEU A 322 -10.07 -11.63 9.02
C LEU A 322 -11.27 -12.59 9.01
N GLU A 323 -12.35 -12.18 9.70
CA GLU A 323 -13.55 -13.02 9.84
C GLU A 323 -14.07 -13.50 8.48
N GLY A 324 -14.25 -14.83 8.35
CA GLY A 324 -14.71 -15.47 7.11
C GLY A 324 -13.63 -15.68 6.05
N VAL A 325 -12.44 -15.12 6.17
CA VAL A 325 -11.32 -15.36 5.25
C VAL A 325 -10.58 -16.62 5.67
N ARG A 326 -10.47 -17.60 4.77
CA ARG A 326 -9.78 -18.86 5.04
C ARG A 326 -8.35 -18.79 4.53
N LEU A 327 -7.41 -18.79 5.48
CA LEU A 327 -5.97 -18.88 5.27
C LEU A 327 -5.43 -20.15 5.93
N TRP A 328 -4.35 -20.71 5.39
CA TRP A 328 -3.60 -21.81 6.00
C TRP A 328 -2.14 -21.77 5.54
N VAL A 329 -1.30 -22.46 6.23
CA VAL A 329 0.13 -22.60 5.88
C VAL A 329 0.33 -23.98 5.25
N ASP A 330 0.92 -24.02 4.05
CA ASP A 330 1.26 -25.23 3.32
C ASP A 330 2.75 -25.20 2.93
N ASP A 331 3.54 -26.12 3.47
CA ASP A 331 5.03 -26.12 3.39
C ASP A 331 5.66 -24.75 3.72
N GLY A 332 5.13 -24.08 4.73
CA GLY A 332 5.57 -22.76 5.15
C GLY A 332 5.16 -21.61 4.24
N GLU A 333 4.39 -21.84 3.20
CA GLU A 333 3.81 -20.80 2.35
C GLU A 333 2.38 -20.48 2.78
N LEU A 334 2.05 -19.19 2.83
CA LEU A 334 0.69 -18.76 3.12
C LEU A 334 -0.21 -19.02 1.91
N CYS A 335 -1.30 -19.73 2.15
CA CYS A 335 -2.31 -20.06 1.16
C CYS A 335 -3.66 -19.46 1.53
N LEU A 336 -4.45 -19.12 0.53
CA LEU A 336 -5.78 -18.53 0.64
C LEU A 336 -6.80 -19.33 -0.18
N ASP A 337 -8.01 -19.52 0.37
CA ASP A 337 -9.19 -19.88 -0.43
C ASP A 337 -9.82 -18.61 -1.02
N PRO A 338 -9.66 -18.33 -2.32
CA PRO A 338 -10.13 -17.09 -2.94
C PRO A 338 -11.62 -16.85 -2.81
N ARG A 339 -12.43 -17.93 -2.68
CA ARG A 339 -13.89 -17.85 -2.57
C ARG A 339 -14.33 -17.20 -1.26
N THR A 340 -13.49 -17.26 -0.24
CA THR A 340 -13.77 -16.71 1.08
C THR A 340 -13.33 -15.26 1.21
N ASP A 341 -12.51 -14.75 0.29
CA ASP A 341 -12.02 -13.38 0.30
C ASP A 341 -12.89 -12.47 -0.58
N PRO A 342 -13.68 -11.56 0.00
CA PRO A 342 -14.55 -10.67 -0.76
C PRO A 342 -13.77 -9.65 -1.60
N THR A 343 -12.49 -9.41 -1.27
CA THR A 343 -11.63 -8.43 -1.96
C THR A 343 -10.68 -9.05 -2.98
N PHE A 344 -10.71 -10.38 -3.14
CA PHE A 344 -9.85 -11.09 -4.07
C PHE A 344 -10.06 -10.60 -5.52
N PHE A 345 -8.97 -10.39 -6.24
CA PHE A 345 -8.97 -9.81 -7.58
C PHE A 345 -9.70 -10.71 -8.62
N LEU A 346 -9.98 -10.14 -9.79
CA LEU A 346 -10.51 -10.91 -10.93
C LEU A 346 -9.40 -11.71 -11.63
N GLY A 347 -8.23 -11.10 -11.76
CA GLY A 347 -7.06 -11.62 -12.46
C GLY A 347 -6.13 -10.51 -12.90
N TYR A 348 -5.08 -10.87 -13.63
CA TYR A 348 -4.17 -9.93 -14.25
C TYR A 348 -4.69 -9.51 -15.64
N LEU A 349 -4.57 -8.22 -15.94
CA LEU A 349 -4.91 -7.67 -17.25
C LEU A 349 -3.95 -8.23 -18.33
N GLY A 350 -4.51 -8.72 -19.42
CA GLY A 350 -3.77 -9.39 -20.49
C GLY A 350 -3.60 -10.89 -20.27
N GLU A 351 -4.01 -11.43 -19.10
CA GLU A 351 -4.00 -12.86 -18.80
C GLU A 351 -5.45 -13.36 -18.59
N GLN A 352 -5.93 -13.35 -17.32
CA GLN A 352 -7.30 -13.80 -16.98
C GLN A 352 -8.37 -12.74 -17.24
N VAL A 353 -7.97 -11.48 -17.34
CA VAL A 353 -8.86 -10.37 -17.63
C VAL A 353 -8.40 -9.69 -18.92
N VAL A 354 -9.23 -9.74 -19.95
CA VAL A 354 -8.90 -9.18 -21.26
C VAL A 354 -9.95 -8.16 -21.66
N ARG A 355 -9.51 -7.04 -22.21
CA ARG A 355 -10.36 -6.05 -22.84
C ARG A 355 -10.23 -6.16 -24.34
N GLY A 356 -11.34 -6.53 -25.03
CA GLY A 356 -11.38 -6.64 -26.48
C GLY A 356 -11.26 -5.28 -27.18
N GLU A 357 -11.06 -5.30 -28.49
CA GLU A 357 -11.02 -4.08 -29.32
C GLU A 357 -12.37 -3.35 -29.35
N ASP A 358 -13.45 -4.09 -29.17
CA ASP A 358 -14.82 -3.57 -29.02
C ASP A 358 -15.09 -2.94 -27.64
N GLY A 359 -14.11 -2.96 -26.74
CA GLY A 359 -14.19 -2.48 -25.36
C GLY A 359 -14.87 -3.44 -24.38
N ALA A 360 -15.30 -4.61 -24.83
CA ALA A 360 -15.88 -5.65 -23.94
C ALA A 360 -14.83 -6.28 -23.05
N TRP A 361 -15.23 -6.59 -21.82
CA TRP A 361 -14.37 -7.31 -20.85
C TRP A 361 -14.70 -8.79 -20.84
N THR A 362 -13.68 -9.62 -20.99
CA THR A 362 -13.73 -11.05 -20.73
C THR A 362 -12.99 -11.34 -19.44
N VAL A 363 -13.65 -12.00 -18.50
CA VAL A 363 -13.12 -12.28 -17.17
C VAL A 363 -13.18 -13.78 -16.90
N ASP A 364 -12.00 -14.37 -16.72
CA ASP A 364 -11.82 -15.71 -16.14
C ASP A 364 -11.50 -15.48 -14.64
N ASP A 365 -12.55 -15.46 -13.80
CA ASP A 365 -12.43 -15.03 -12.41
C ASP A 365 -11.54 -15.97 -11.60
N ARG A 366 -10.40 -15.48 -11.16
CA ARG A 366 -9.43 -16.24 -10.35
C ARG A 366 -9.99 -16.80 -9.03
N ARG A 367 -11.15 -16.33 -8.57
CA ARG A 367 -11.84 -16.92 -7.39
C ARG A 367 -12.24 -18.38 -7.58
N ASP A 368 -12.51 -18.78 -8.81
CA ASP A 368 -12.92 -20.13 -9.13
C ASP A 368 -11.72 -21.08 -9.31
N GLY A 369 -10.50 -20.53 -9.28
CA GLY A 369 -9.25 -21.22 -9.60
C GLY A 369 -8.62 -22.06 -8.47
N GLY A 370 -9.34 -22.34 -7.37
CA GLY A 370 -8.82 -23.17 -6.28
C GLY A 370 -7.95 -22.40 -5.27
N THR A 371 -6.81 -22.95 -4.84
CA THR A 371 -5.93 -22.34 -3.85
C THR A 371 -5.09 -21.21 -4.46
N TRP A 372 -5.09 -20.04 -3.81
CA TRP A 372 -4.14 -18.98 -4.08
C TRP A 372 -2.90 -19.15 -3.21
N ARG A 373 -1.74 -19.35 -3.84
CA ARG A 373 -0.44 -19.36 -3.18
C ARG A 373 0.13 -17.94 -3.24
N THR A 374 0.39 -17.38 -2.06
CA THR A 374 0.79 -15.96 -1.96
C THR A 374 2.24 -15.70 -2.36
N GLY A 375 3.08 -16.72 -2.39
CA GLY A 375 4.53 -16.60 -2.51
C GLY A 375 5.19 -16.00 -1.26
N ASP A 376 4.43 -15.89 -0.16
CA ASP A 376 4.94 -15.37 1.11
C ASP A 376 5.07 -16.51 2.12
N ARG A 377 6.25 -16.65 2.71
CA ARG A 377 6.50 -17.62 3.77
C ARG A 377 6.10 -17.06 5.11
N VAL A 378 5.40 -17.91 5.87
CA VAL A 378 4.88 -17.54 7.18
C VAL A 378 5.00 -18.70 8.16
N ARG A 379 5.03 -18.37 9.42
CA ARG A 379 4.83 -19.30 10.52
C ARG A 379 3.52 -18.97 11.23
N GLU A 380 2.77 -20.00 11.57
CA GLU A 380 1.58 -19.89 12.42
C GLU A 380 1.92 -20.42 13.82
N ASP A 381 1.44 -19.75 14.87
CA ASP A 381 1.58 -20.23 16.23
C ASP A 381 0.30 -20.95 16.71
N GLU A 382 0.39 -21.53 17.93
CA GLU A 382 -0.70 -22.30 18.55
C GLU A 382 -2.00 -21.48 18.74
N GLU A 383 -1.90 -20.16 18.76
CA GLU A 383 -3.04 -19.24 18.87
C GLU A 383 -3.60 -18.80 17.52
N GLY A 384 -3.04 -19.23 16.38
CA GLY A 384 -3.44 -18.88 15.04
C GLY A 384 -2.95 -17.51 14.57
N TYR A 385 -1.91 -16.96 15.21
CA TYR A 385 -1.25 -15.76 14.73
C TYR A 385 -0.22 -16.10 13.65
N LEU A 386 -0.20 -15.30 12.59
CA LEU A 386 0.69 -15.45 11.46
C LEU A 386 1.88 -14.49 11.57
N PHE A 387 3.08 -15.01 11.34
CA PHE A 387 4.34 -14.28 11.37
C PHE A 387 5.00 -14.35 10.01
N PHE A 388 5.32 -13.20 9.43
CA PHE A 388 5.98 -13.10 8.14
C PHE A 388 7.47 -13.48 8.28
N GLU A 389 7.94 -14.41 7.45
CA GLU A 389 9.34 -14.84 7.43
C GLU A 389 10.09 -14.27 6.22
N GLY A 390 9.40 -14.06 5.10
CA GLY A 390 9.96 -13.50 3.86
C GLY A 390 9.19 -13.90 2.64
N ARG A 391 9.62 -13.41 1.49
CA ARG A 391 9.15 -13.93 0.20
C ARG A 391 9.75 -15.31 -0.03
N ALA A 392 9.00 -16.19 -0.68
CA ALA A 392 9.51 -17.53 -1.00
C ALA A 392 10.76 -17.49 -1.89
N ASP A 393 10.84 -16.48 -2.76
CA ASP A 393 11.97 -16.21 -3.67
C ASP A 393 13.14 -15.44 -3.01
N ASP A 394 12.94 -14.89 -1.81
CA ASP A 394 13.97 -14.18 -1.03
C ASP A 394 14.57 -15.02 0.12
N VAL A 395 13.99 -16.19 0.43
CA VAL A 395 14.51 -17.06 1.50
C VAL A 395 15.93 -17.51 1.17
N ILE A 396 16.82 -17.36 2.13
CA ILE A 396 18.22 -17.73 2.02
C ILE A 396 18.38 -19.20 2.47
N ILE A 397 18.86 -20.05 1.56
CA ILE A 397 19.12 -21.47 1.89
C ILE A 397 20.62 -21.63 2.16
N SER A 398 21.00 -21.71 3.43
CA SER A 398 22.39 -21.85 3.87
C SER A 398 22.61 -23.19 4.57
N ALA A 399 23.45 -24.05 4.02
CA ALA A 399 23.73 -25.40 4.56
C ALA A 399 22.45 -26.18 4.95
N GLY A 400 21.39 -26.09 4.12
CA GLY A 400 20.10 -26.74 4.36
C GLY A 400 19.15 -26.00 5.31
N TYR A 401 19.59 -24.95 5.98
CA TYR A 401 18.72 -24.09 6.79
C TYR A 401 18.01 -23.06 5.91
N ARG A 402 16.71 -22.87 6.15
CA ARG A 402 15.91 -21.81 5.53
C ARG A 402 15.92 -20.59 6.45
N ILE A 403 16.47 -19.47 5.98
CA ILE A 403 16.64 -18.23 6.73
C ILE A 403 15.79 -17.14 6.09
N GLY A 404 14.81 -16.64 6.83
CA GLY A 404 14.00 -15.49 6.40
C GLY A 404 14.82 -14.19 6.52
N PRO A 405 14.96 -13.41 5.44
CA PRO A 405 15.66 -12.13 5.48
C PRO A 405 15.17 -11.19 6.58
N PHE A 406 13.86 -11.15 6.78
CA PHE A 406 13.22 -10.24 7.74
C PHE A 406 13.69 -10.44 9.19
N GLU A 407 13.92 -11.68 9.63
CA GLU A 407 14.39 -11.95 10.99
C GLU A 407 15.79 -11.38 11.21
N VAL A 408 16.66 -11.53 10.20
CA VAL A 408 18.03 -10.97 10.23
C VAL A 408 17.99 -9.44 10.20
N GLU A 409 17.20 -8.87 9.30
CA GLU A 409 17.02 -7.43 9.17
C GLU A 409 16.45 -6.82 10.46
N SER A 410 15.47 -7.46 11.07
CA SER A 410 14.87 -7.03 12.33
C SER A 410 15.90 -7.04 13.46
N ALA A 411 16.70 -8.09 13.58
CA ALA A 411 17.75 -8.15 14.56
C ALA A 411 18.83 -7.08 14.33
N LEU A 412 19.26 -6.84 13.08
CA LEU A 412 20.21 -5.78 12.77
C LEU A 412 19.67 -4.38 13.10
N VAL A 413 18.42 -4.10 12.76
CA VAL A 413 17.79 -2.78 13.01
C VAL A 413 17.59 -2.53 14.50
N SER A 414 17.56 -3.57 15.35
CA SER A 414 17.51 -3.42 16.81
C SER A 414 18.81 -2.88 17.40
N HIS A 415 19.92 -2.98 16.68
CA HIS A 415 21.20 -2.43 17.13
C HIS A 415 21.23 -0.89 17.05
N PRO A 416 21.73 -0.19 18.10
CA PRO A 416 21.71 1.29 18.14
C PRO A 416 22.40 1.99 16.98
N ALA A 417 23.47 1.40 16.42
CA ALA A 417 24.22 1.99 15.30
C ALA A 417 23.47 1.88 13.96
N VAL A 418 22.47 1.00 13.83
CA VAL A 418 21.82 0.67 12.55
C VAL A 418 20.62 1.57 12.29
N ALA A 419 20.59 2.20 11.11
CA ALA A 419 19.43 2.94 10.61
C ALA A 419 18.51 2.03 9.80
N GLU A 420 19.07 1.30 8.82
CA GLU A 420 18.37 0.35 7.96
C GLU A 420 19.26 -0.86 7.67
N ALA A 421 18.64 -2.00 7.35
CA ALA A 421 19.34 -3.19 6.93
C ALA A 421 18.52 -3.97 5.89
N ALA A 422 19.21 -4.64 4.98
CA ALA A 422 18.66 -5.61 4.06
C ALA A 422 19.52 -6.88 4.07
N ALA A 423 18.88 -8.06 4.07
CA ALA A 423 19.55 -9.34 4.00
C ALA A 423 19.21 -10.04 2.67
N VAL A 424 20.26 -10.59 2.03
CA VAL A 424 20.15 -11.34 0.77
C VAL A 424 21.07 -12.57 0.82
N ALA A 425 20.81 -13.52 -0.09
CA ALA A 425 21.74 -14.62 -0.31
C ALA A 425 22.98 -14.10 -1.04
N ALA A 426 24.15 -14.60 -0.62
CA ALA A 426 25.41 -14.55 -1.37
C ALA A 426 25.91 -15.97 -1.58
N ASP A 427 26.42 -16.28 -2.77
CA ASP A 427 26.93 -17.60 -3.09
C ASP A 427 28.11 -17.99 -2.19
N ASP A 428 28.16 -19.25 -1.80
CA ASP A 428 29.20 -19.83 -0.95
C ASP A 428 29.46 -21.28 -1.36
N ASP A 429 30.70 -21.61 -1.63
CA ASP A 429 31.10 -22.93 -2.19
C ASP A 429 30.81 -24.10 -1.24
N GLU A 430 30.84 -23.88 0.09
CA GLU A 430 30.62 -24.94 1.07
C GLU A 430 29.15 -25.05 1.49
N ARG A 431 28.41 -23.93 1.52
CA ARG A 431 27.08 -23.83 2.10
C ARG A 431 25.98 -23.62 1.07
N GLY A 432 26.36 -23.53 -0.21
CA GLY A 432 25.49 -23.15 -1.31
C GLY A 432 25.19 -21.64 -1.30
N ALA A 433 24.78 -21.10 -0.15
CA ALA A 433 24.69 -19.66 0.07
C ALA A 433 24.90 -19.31 1.55
N VAL A 434 25.26 -18.05 1.81
CA VAL A 434 25.36 -17.46 3.13
C VAL A 434 24.52 -16.18 3.20
N VAL A 435 24.20 -15.76 4.42
CA VAL A 435 23.50 -14.48 4.65
C VAL A 435 24.49 -13.33 4.46
N ARG A 436 24.19 -12.46 3.52
CA ARG A 436 24.84 -11.17 3.31
C ARG A 436 23.90 -10.07 3.77
N ALA A 437 24.36 -9.21 4.68
CA ALA A 437 23.64 -8.05 5.15
C ALA A 437 24.24 -6.77 4.57
N VAL A 438 23.40 -5.92 3.99
CA VAL A 438 23.75 -4.54 3.60
C VAL A 438 23.13 -3.60 4.61
N VAL A 439 23.96 -2.85 5.32
CA VAL A 439 23.58 -2.07 6.50
C VAL A 439 23.83 -0.58 6.26
N VAL A 440 22.81 0.23 6.51
CA VAL A 440 22.93 1.69 6.57
C VAL A 440 23.08 2.11 8.02
N LEU A 441 24.16 2.77 8.33
CA LEU A 441 24.46 3.23 9.69
C LEU A 441 23.80 4.59 9.97
N ARG A 442 23.53 4.89 11.23
CA ARG A 442 23.08 6.21 11.69
C ARG A 442 24.21 7.25 11.58
N ASP A 443 25.41 6.84 11.88
CA ASP A 443 26.63 7.60 11.66
C ASP A 443 27.52 6.81 10.68
N PRO A 444 27.62 7.23 9.42
CA PRO A 444 28.45 6.55 8.42
C PRO A 444 29.92 6.44 8.84
N ALA A 445 30.42 7.38 9.68
CA ALA A 445 31.81 7.34 10.14
C ALA A 445 32.11 6.18 11.12
N ALA A 446 31.08 5.52 11.67
CA ALA A 446 31.22 4.36 12.54
C ALA A 446 31.50 3.04 11.78
N ALA A 447 31.50 3.05 10.45
CA ALA A 447 31.76 1.85 9.63
C ALA A 447 33.16 1.29 9.92
N SER A 448 33.20 0.06 10.41
CA SER A 448 34.45 -0.65 10.70
C SER A 448 34.24 -2.17 10.75
N ASP A 449 35.32 -2.92 10.63
CA ASP A 449 35.29 -4.38 10.77
C ASP A 449 34.88 -4.82 12.19
N GLU A 450 35.21 -4.02 13.19
CA GLU A 450 34.80 -4.25 14.58
C GLU A 450 33.28 -4.17 14.72
N LEU A 451 32.67 -3.11 14.15
CA LEU A 451 31.22 -2.96 14.16
C LEU A 451 30.52 -4.07 13.34
N ALA A 452 31.11 -4.50 12.23
CA ALA A 452 30.58 -5.63 11.46
C ALA A 452 30.50 -6.90 12.31
N ARG A 453 31.59 -7.24 13.09
CA ARG A 453 31.59 -8.36 14.01
C ARG A 453 30.60 -8.19 15.16
N GLU A 454 30.49 -6.99 15.72
CA GLU A 454 29.49 -6.66 16.74
C GLU A 454 28.07 -6.91 16.25
N LEU A 455 27.75 -6.48 15.02
CA LEU A 455 26.46 -6.73 14.39
C LEU A 455 26.19 -8.23 14.15
N GLN A 456 27.20 -8.99 13.73
CA GLN A 456 27.10 -10.44 13.60
C GLN A 456 26.78 -11.11 14.93
N ASP A 457 27.48 -10.74 16.00
CA ASP A 457 27.25 -11.28 17.32
C ASP A 457 25.93 -10.85 17.92
N HIS A 458 25.51 -9.61 17.65
CA HIS A 458 24.19 -9.12 18.02
C HIS A 458 23.08 -9.97 17.38
N VAL A 459 23.16 -10.25 16.06
CA VAL A 459 22.18 -11.11 15.39
C VAL A 459 22.19 -12.53 15.95
N LYS A 460 23.35 -13.10 16.26
CA LYS A 460 23.44 -14.42 16.92
C LYS A 460 22.77 -14.45 18.30
N ALA A 461 22.85 -13.36 19.04
CA ALA A 461 22.24 -13.25 20.37
C ALA A 461 20.69 -13.05 20.27
N GLN A 462 20.21 -12.38 19.24
CA GLN A 462 18.79 -12.06 19.06
C GLN A 462 18.01 -13.14 18.30
N THR A 463 18.71 -14.00 17.53
CA THR A 463 18.10 -15.02 16.68
C THR A 463 18.79 -16.39 16.89
N ALA A 464 18.44 -17.38 16.07
CA ALA A 464 19.18 -18.64 16.10
C ALA A 464 20.59 -18.43 15.51
N PRO A 465 21.63 -19.05 16.10
CA PRO A 465 23.05 -18.84 15.73
C PRO A 465 23.37 -19.06 14.25
N TYR A 466 22.63 -19.91 13.55
CA TYR A 466 22.82 -20.14 12.10
C TYR A 466 22.31 -19.04 11.20
N LYS A 467 21.53 -18.07 11.73
CA LYS A 467 20.89 -16.99 10.97
C LYS A 467 21.76 -15.74 10.83
N TYR A 468 22.90 -15.65 11.55
CA TYR A 468 23.71 -14.44 11.50
C TYR A 468 24.29 -14.18 10.10
N PRO A 469 24.42 -12.92 9.68
CA PRO A 469 25.06 -12.59 8.41
C PRO A 469 26.55 -12.89 8.46
N ARG A 470 27.04 -13.70 7.51
CA ARG A 470 28.47 -13.97 7.39
C ARG A 470 29.21 -12.83 6.70
N ILE A 471 28.48 -12.08 5.88
CA ILE A 471 28.97 -10.90 5.17
C ILE A 471 28.16 -9.72 5.65
N VAL A 472 28.84 -8.67 6.13
CA VAL A 472 28.23 -7.39 6.51
C VAL A 472 28.91 -6.30 5.71
N GLU A 473 28.13 -5.56 4.94
CA GLU A 473 28.57 -4.41 4.15
C GLU A 473 27.85 -3.16 4.60
N PHE A 474 28.57 -2.04 4.59
CA PHE A 474 27.99 -0.73 4.90
C PHE A 474 27.71 0.03 3.60
N ALA A 475 26.54 0.67 3.53
CA ALA A 475 26.10 1.45 2.40
C ALA A 475 25.49 2.77 2.87
N ASP A 476 25.52 3.79 2.02
CA ASP A 476 24.89 5.08 2.30
C ASP A 476 23.36 4.98 2.25
N GLU A 477 22.83 4.16 1.33
CA GLU A 477 21.40 3.94 1.17
C GLU A 477 21.10 2.54 0.60
N LEU A 478 19.89 2.03 0.86
CA LEU A 478 19.38 0.81 0.23
C LEU A 478 18.59 1.15 -1.05
N PRO A 479 18.72 0.35 -2.12
CA PRO A 479 17.90 0.50 -3.31
C PRO A 479 16.43 0.21 -2.99
N LYS A 480 15.54 1.17 -3.28
CA LYS A 480 14.12 1.08 -2.96
C LYS A 480 13.23 1.27 -4.18
N THR A 481 12.04 0.69 -4.11
CA THR A 481 10.93 1.02 -5.02
C THR A 481 10.37 2.40 -4.68
N ALA A 482 9.56 2.97 -5.56
CA ALA A 482 8.83 4.21 -5.27
C ALA A 482 7.89 4.10 -4.05
N SER A 483 7.53 2.88 -3.63
CA SER A 483 6.76 2.62 -2.41
C SER A 483 7.61 2.47 -1.14
N GLY A 484 8.94 2.62 -1.22
CA GLY A 484 9.87 2.49 -0.09
C GLY A 484 10.36 1.05 0.18
N LYS A 485 9.89 0.04 -0.56
CA LYS A 485 10.33 -1.35 -0.36
C LYS A 485 11.72 -1.58 -0.92
N VAL A 486 12.56 -2.32 -0.17
CA VAL A 486 13.92 -2.70 -0.60
C VAL A 486 13.85 -3.59 -1.86
N ARG A 487 14.67 -3.27 -2.85
CA ARG A 487 14.83 -4.05 -4.08
C ARG A 487 15.96 -5.06 -3.92
N ARG A 488 15.69 -6.18 -3.23
CA ARG A 488 16.69 -7.20 -2.91
C ARG A 488 17.37 -7.82 -4.14
N ALA A 489 16.65 -7.92 -5.26
CA ALA A 489 17.25 -8.38 -6.52
C ALA A 489 18.49 -7.55 -6.90
N LEU A 490 18.42 -6.22 -6.81
CA LEU A 490 19.57 -5.36 -7.10
C LEU A 490 20.74 -5.57 -6.13
N LEU A 491 20.45 -5.89 -4.86
CA LEU A 491 21.51 -6.17 -3.90
C LEU A 491 22.20 -7.51 -4.18
N ARG A 492 21.44 -8.53 -4.64
CA ARG A 492 22.03 -9.83 -5.03
C ARG A 492 23.00 -9.70 -6.20
N ASP A 493 22.63 -8.87 -7.19
CA ASP A 493 23.39 -8.68 -8.42
C ASP A 493 24.59 -7.73 -8.25
N THR A 494 24.68 -7.00 -7.12
CA THR A 494 25.78 -6.08 -6.84
C THR A 494 27.00 -6.85 -6.32
N PRO A 495 28.20 -6.69 -6.94
CA PRO A 495 29.41 -7.34 -6.43
C PRO A 495 29.70 -6.98 -4.97
N ILE A 496 30.22 -7.95 -4.22
CA ILE A 496 30.65 -7.75 -2.82
C ILE A 496 31.86 -6.84 -2.82
N THR A 497 31.76 -5.65 -2.19
CA THR A 497 32.81 -4.63 -2.21
C THR A 497 33.84 -4.76 -1.07
N ASN A 498 33.51 -5.52 0.01
CA ASN A 498 34.42 -5.79 1.12
C ASN A 498 34.20 -7.21 1.65
N VAL A 499 35.07 -8.13 1.31
CA VAL A 499 35.20 -9.42 2.00
C VAL A 499 36.34 -9.25 3.01
N PRO A 500 36.11 -9.24 4.32
CA PRO A 500 37.17 -9.44 5.25
C PRO A 500 37.69 -10.87 5.03
N ASP A 501 39.00 -11.03 4.84
CA ASP A 501 39.66 -12.34 4.85
C ASP A 501 39.27 -13.07 6.14
N GLY A 502 38.37 -14.05 6.04
CA GLY A 502 38.02 -14.91 7.16
C GLY A 502 39.22 -15.77 7.55
N PRO A 503 39.42 -16.06 8.85
CA PRO A 503 40.41 -17.03 9.25
C PRO A 503 40.07 -18.41 8.70
N ALA A 504 41.05 -19.08 8.12
CA ALA A 504 41.02 -20.45 7.60
C ALA A 504 40.56 -21.47 8.64
#